data_807e70c6463e6f88bddcb9b025bceba3
#
_entry.id   807e70c6463e6f88bddcb9b025bceba3
#
_cell.length_a   1.000
_cell.length_b   1.000
_cell.length_c   1.000
_cell.angle_alpha   90.00
_cell.angle_beta   90.00
_cell.angle_gamma   90.00
#
_symmetry.space_group_name_H-M   'P 1'
#
loop_
_entity.id
_entity.type
_entity.pdbx_description
1 polymer ?
#
loop_
_entity_poly.entity_id
_entity_poly.type
_entity_poly.pdbx_seq_one_letter_code
_entity_poly.pdbx_strand_id
1 'polypeptide(L)'
;MISIPIAPIAAAAAVAAPAADTEAGAALRVQIAALVQQYADLTLAPKPFVPGESAVPVSGKVIGAKELQLMVEASLDGWLTTGRFNTAFEERLAKYLGVKYLITVNSGSSANLVAFSTLTSSRLGDRAIKPGDEVIGVAAGFPTTVNPILQFGAVPVFVDVDLATHNIDASLIEAAIGPKTRAIMLAHSLGNPFNLDVVTALCKKHSLWLIEDCCDALGATYDGKLVGTFGDIGTLSFYPAHHITMGEGGAVFTNNPELKLIAESFRDWGRDCYCAPGKDNTCNKRFCWKLGELPEGYDHKYTYSHLGYNLKISDMQAACARR
;
A
#
# COMPACT_ATOMS: atom_id res chain seq x y z
N MET A 1 21.52 39.52 0.86
CA MET A 1 20.20 39.10 0.34
C MET A 1 20.21 39.33 -1.16
N ILE A 2 20.27 38.26 -1.94
CA ILE A 2 20.23 38.34 -3.42
C ILE A 2 18.74 38.24 -3.78
N SER A 3 18.19 39.37 -4.25
CA SER A 3 16.82 39.40 -4.78
C SER A 3 16.81 38.76 -6.18
N ILE A 4 16.21 37.62 -6.31
CA ILE A 4 15.96 37.00 -7.63
C ILE A 4 14.61 37.58 -8.13
N PRO A 5 14.58 38.28 -9.27
CA PRO A 5 13.32 38.76 -9.82
C PRO A 5 12.49 37.56 -10.29
N ILE A 6 11.35 37.36 -9.64
CA ILE A 6 10.33 36.35 -10.07
C ILE A 6 9.60 36.96 -11.26
N ALA A 7 9.88 36.46 -12.45
CA ALA A 7 9.06 36.76 -13.63
C ALA A 7 7.62 36.22 -13.39
N PRO A 8 6.57 36.93 -13.87
CA PRO A 8 5.21 36.44 -13.72
C PRO A 8 5.09 35.10 -14.47
N ILE A 9 4.77 34.06 -13.72
CA ILE A 9 4.42 32.75 -14.28
C ILE A 9 3.16 32.96 -15.11
N ALA A 10 3.29 32.86 -16.43
CA ALA A 10 2.12 32.76 -17.30
C ALA A 10 1.22 31.63 -16.73
N ALA A 11 -0.07 31.93 -16.59
CA ALA A 11 -1.04 30.97 -16.09
C ALA A 11 -0.84 29.64 -16.83
N ALA A 12 -0.34 28.62 -16.15
CA ALA A 12 -0.20 27.29 -16.72
C ALA A 12 -1.61 26.89 -17.19
N ALA A 13 -1.74 26.66 -18.48
CA ALA A 13 -2.95 26.08 -19.04
C ALA A 13 -3.25 24.83 -18.25
N ALA A 14 -4.46 24.71 -17.71
CA ALA A 14 -4.92 23.52 -17.02
C ALA A 14 -4.58 22.33 -17.92
N VAL A 15 -3.79 21.38 -17.40
CA VAL A 15 -3.51 20.14 -18.13
C VAL A 15 -4.88 19.48 -18.33
N ALA A 16 -5.42 19.59 -19.52
CA ALA A 16 -6.67 18.96 -19.89
C ALA A 16 -6.50 17.45 -19.68
N ALA A 17 -7.55 16.78 -19.22
CA ALA A 17 -7.61 15.32 -19.30
C ALA A 17 -7.23 14.92 -20.73
N PRO A 18 -6.50 13.80 -20.93
CA PRO A 18 -6.07 13.40 -22.26
C PRO A 18 -7.27 13.46 -23.20
N ALA A 19 -7.15 14.20 -24.30
CA ALA A 19 -8.19 14.27 -25.31
C ALA A 19 -8.49 12.83 -25.75
N ALA A 20 -9.78 12.52 -25.98
CA ALA A 20 -10.15 11.24 -26.55
C ALA A 20 -9.25 10.98 -27.77
N ASP A 21 -8.64 9.81 -27.85
CA ASP A 21 -7.76 9.45 -28.96
C ASP A 21 -8.48 9.72 -30.29
N THR A 22 -7.81 10.38 -31.21
CA THR A 22 -8.29 10.44 -32.59
C THR A 22 -8.32 9.02 -33.16
N GLU A 23 -9.14 8.77 -34.17
CA GLU A 23 -9.17 7.44 -34.84
C GLU A 23 -7.76 7.01 -35.26
N ALA A 24 -6.93 7.92 -35.77
CA ALA A 24 -5.54 7.66 -36.10
C ALA A 24 -4.70 7.30 -34.84
N GLY A 25 -4.92 7.98 -33.72
CA GLY A 25 -4.25 7.69 -32.46
C GLY A 25 -4.61 6.30 -31.93
N ALA A 26 -5.89 5.93 -31.97
CA ALA A 26 -6.34 4.60 -31.59
C ALA A 26 -5.74 3.50 -32.49
N ALA A 27 -5.66 3.72 -33.79
CA ALA A 27 -5.02 2.80 -34.74
C ALA A 27 -3.51 2.62 -34.44
N LEU A 28 -2.80 3.70 -34.08
CA LEU A 28 -1.40 3.63 -33.67
C LEU A 28 -1.21 2.86 -32.36
N ARG A 29 -2.07 3.01 -31.37
CA ARG A 29 -2.02 2.21 -30.12
C ARG A 29 -2.12 0.71 -30.42
N VAL A 30 -2.99 0.30 -31.36
CA VAL A 30 -3.10 -1.10 -31.78
C VAL A 30 -1.80 -1.61 -32.42
N GLN A 31 -1.17 -0.82 -33.29
CA GLN A 31 0.11 -1.18 -33.92
C GLN A 31 1.24 -1.28 -32.89
N ILE A 32 1.34 -0.33 -31.96
CA ILE A 32 2.32 -0.35 -30.87
C ILE A 32 2.13 -1.60 -30.02
N ALA A 33 0.89 -1.93 -29.64
CA ALA A 33 0.60 -3.14 -28.86
C ALA A 33 1.02 -4.42 -29.61
N ALA A 34 0.82 -4.48 -30.92
CA ALA A 34 1.27 -5.61 -31.75
C ALA A 34 2.80 -5.71 -31.80
N LEU A 35 3.51 -4.61 -31.91
CA LEU A 35 4.99 -4.58 -31.86
C LEU A 35 5.52 -5.02 -30.48
N VAL A 36 4.87 -4.60 -29.39
CA VAL A 36 5.21 -5.04 -28.02
C VAL A 36 5.01 -6.55 -27.89
N GLN A 37 3.93 -7.11 -28.48
CA GLN A 37 3.72 -8.55 -28.51
C GLN A 37 4.87 -9.27 -29.21
N GLN A 38 5.22 -8.85 -30.44
CA GLN A 38 6.33 -9.44 -31.21
C GLN A 38 7.66 -9.39 -30.43
N TYR A 39 7.94 -8.25 -29.78
CA TYR A 39 9.15 -8.11 -28.96
C TYR A 39 9.14 -9.11 -27.80
N ALA A 40 8.02 -9.22 -27.09
CA ALA A 40 7.89 -10.12 -25.94
C ALA A 40 8.04 -11.61 -26.37
N ASP A 41 7.46 -11.99 -27.50
CA ASP A 41 7.57 -13.35 -28.03
C ASP A 41 9.04 -13.73 -28.34
N LEU A 42 9.85 -12.74 -28.77
CA LEU A 42 11.26 -12.95 -29.03
C LEU A 42 12.14 -12.96 -27.77
N THR A 43 11.80 -12.17 -26.77
CA THR A 43 12.72 -11.87 -25.65
C THR A 43 12.29 -12.45 -24.30
N LEU A 44 10.99 -12.70 -24.11
CA LEU A 44 10.41 -13.17 -22.84
C LEU A 44 9.84 -14.59 -22.94
N ALA A 45 10.11 -15.32 -24.03
CA ALA A 45 9.67 -16.71 -24.15
C ALA A 45 10.22 -17.55 -22.98
N PRO A 46 9.39 -18.34 -22.30
CA PRO A 46 9.84 -19.21 -21.22
C PRO A 46 10.93 -20.16 -21.72
N LYS A 47 12.03 -20.25 -20.99
CA LYS A 47 13.05 -21.27 -21.26
C LYS A 47 12.59 -22.60 -20.68
N PRO A 48 12.72 -23.73 -21.39
CA PRO A 48 12.41 -25.03 -20.84
C PRO A 48 13.26 -25.31 -19.59
N PHE A 49 12.63 -25.85 -18.56
CA PHE A 49 13.35 -26.30 -17.38
C PHE A 49 13.98 -27.67 -17.68
N VAL A 50 15.29 -27.79 -17.52
CA VAL A 50 16.03 -29.05 -17.70
C VAL A 50 16.51 -29.51 -16.32
N PRO A 51 15.96 -30.62 -15.77
CA PRO A 51 16.37 -31.17 -14.50
C PRO A 51 17.87 -31.47 -14.46
N GLY A 52 18.54 -31.02 -13.39
CA GLY A 52 19.99 -31.19 -13.21
C GLY A 52 20.86 -30.14 -13.90
N GLU A 53 20.29 -29.31 -14.81
CA GLU A 53 21.03 -28.25 -15.52
C GLU A 53 20.49 -26.86 -15.21
N SER A 54 19.15 -26.72 -15.17
CA SER A 54 18.53 -25.43 -14.90
C SER A 54 18.61 -25.06 -13.43
N ALA A 55 19.04 -23.82 -13.16
CA ALA A 55 19.01 -23.28 -11.80
C ALA A 55 17.56 -23.13 -11.33
N VAL A 56 17.30 -23.47 -10.06
CA VAL A 56 16.04 -23.19 -9.37
C VAL A 56 16.21 -21.85 -8.66
N PRO A 57 15.59 -20.75 -9.17
CA PRO A 57 15.71 -19.46 -8.51
C PRO A 57 14.91 -19.44 -7.22
N VAL A 58 15.38 -18.70 -6.22
CA VAL A 58 14.66 -18.49 -4.94
C VAL A 58 13.39 -17.68 -5.11
N SER A 59 13.33 -16.86 -6.15
CA SER A 59 12.18 -16.03 -6.52
C SER A 59 12.27 -15.67 -8.00
N GLY A 60 11.19 -15.14 -8.55
CA GLY A 60 11.19 -14.68 -9.94
C GLY A 60 10.03 -13.75 -10.22
N LYS A 61 10.26 -12.81 -11.15
CA LYS A 61 9.19 -11.98 -11.68
C LYS A 61 8.38 -12.74 -12.71
N VAL A 62 7.08 -12.52 -12.73
CA VAL A 62 6.21 -12.96 -13.81
C VAL A 62 5.85 -11.74 -14.65
N ILE A 63 6.46 -11.64 -15.82
CA ILE A 63 6.23 -10.56 -16.78
C ILE A 63 6.19 -11.13 -18.19
N GLY A 64 5.20 -10.72 -18.96
CA GLY A 64 5.01 -11.15 -20.34
C GLY A 64 4.55 -10.00 -21.25
N ALA A 65 4.05 -10.35 -22.42
CA ALA A 65 3.59 -9.35 -23.39
C ALA A 65 2.46 -8.47 -22.82
N LYS A 66 1.55 -9.05 -22.02
CA LYS A 66 0.38 -8.33 -21.49
C LYS A 66 0.78 -7.23 -20.53
N GLU A 67 1.70 -7.52 -19.62
CA GLU A 67 2.23 -6.54 -18.67
C GLU A 67 2.91 -5.38 -19.44
N LEU A 68 3.76 -5.70 -20.42
CA LEU A 68 4.43 -4.67 -21.24
C LEU A 68 3.43 -3.84 -22.04
N GLN A 69 2.43 -4.46 -22.66
CA GLN A 69 1.38 -3.74 -23.41
C GLN A 69 0.63 -2.76 -22.52
N LEU A 70 0.22 -3.18 -21.31
CA LEU A 70 -0.51 -2.33 -20.38
C LEU A 70 0.34 -1.17 -19.85
N MET A 71 1.65 -1.41 -19.59
CA MET A 71 2.58 -0.34 -19.20
C MET A 71 2.77 0.70 -20.32
N VAL A 72 2.91 0.25 -21.56
CA VAL A 72 3.00 1.14 -22.72
C VAL A 72 1.69 1.91 -22.90
N GLU A 73 0.54 1.26 -22.76
CA GLU A 73 -0.77 1.91 -22.83
C GLU A 73 -0.92 3.02 -21.76
N ALA A 74 -0.51 2.73 -20.52
CA ALA A 74 -0.50 3.73 -19.46
C ALA A 74 0.44 4.91 -19.78
N SER A 75 1.59 4.63 -20.40
CA SER A 75 2.54 5.67 -20.84
C SER A 75 1.95 6.56 -21.94
N LEU A 76 1.21 5.98 -22.88
CA LEU A 76 0.55 6.70 -23.96
C LEU A 76 -0.61 7.57 -23.49
N ASP A 77 -1.20 7.28 -22.32
CA ASP A 77 -2.19 8.17 -21.68
C ASP A 77 -1.58 9.51 -21.25
N GLY A 78 -0.26 9.58 -21.06
CA GLY A 78 0.43 10.78 -20.58
C GLY A 78 0.08 11.20 -19.16
N TRP A 79 -0.72 10.39 -18.45
CA TRP A 79 -1.09 10.62 -17.05
C TRP A 79 -0.09 9.90 -16.13
N LEU A 80 0.96 10.60 -15.74
CA LEU A 80 2.14 10.00 -15.11
C LEU A 80 2.03 9.81 -13.59
N THR A 81 0.87 10.02 -12.98
CA THR A 81 0.58 9.75 -11.56
C THR A 81 -0.52 8.71 -11.44
N THR A 82 -1.09 8.55 -10.25
CA THR A 82 -2.22 7.63 -9.98
C THR A 82 -3.43 7.94 -10.88
N GLY A 83 -3.90 6.97 -11.64
CA GLY A 83 -4.98 7.16 -12.63
C GLY A 83 -5.88 5.93 -12.77
N ARG A 84 -6.36 5.67 -14.01
CA ARG A 84 -7.36 4.64 -14.31
C ARG A 84 -6.88 3.21 -14.06
N PHE A 85 -5.60 2.95 -14.29
CA PHE A 85 -5.04 1.62 -14.05
C PHE A 85 -4.95 1.33 -12.56
N ASN A 86 -4.55 2.34 -11.77
CA ASN A 86 -4.51 2.19 -10.31
C ASN A 86 -5.90 1.96 -9.73
N THR A 87 -6.89 2.76 -10.13
CA THR A 87 -8.28 2.56 -9.68
C THR A 87 -8.76 1.14 -9.96
N ALA A 88 -8.56 0.67 -11.20
CA ALA A 88 -9.00 -0.67 -11.58
C ALA A 88 -8.22 -1.79 -10.86
N PHE A 89 -6.94 -1.57 -10.52
CA PHE A 89 -6.15 -2.51 -9.73
C PHE A 89 -6.65 -2.56 -8.27
N GLU A 90 -6.84 -1.41 -7.63
CA GLU A 90 -7.36 -1.31 -6.26
C GLU A 90 -8.72 -1.99 -6.12
N GLU A 91 -9.66 -1.74 -7.04
CA GLU A 91 -10.99 -2.36 -7.05
C GLU A 91 -10.95 -3.88 -7.19
N ARG A 92 -10.13 -4.37 -8.13
CA ARG A 92 -10.01 -5.84 -8.36
C ARG A 92 -9.36 -6.55 -7.19
N LEU A 93 -8.28 -5.97 -6.63
CA LEU A 93 -7.58 -6.57 -5.51
C LEU A 93 -8.43 -6.52 -4.22
N ALA A 94 -9.12 -5.40 -3.96
CA ALA A 94 -10.06 -5.31 -2.85
C ALA A 94 -11.17 -6.36 -2.95
N LYS A 95 -11.72 -6.56 -4.16
CA LYS A 95 -12.71 -7.61 -4.43
C LYS A 95 -12.16 -9.02 -4.19
N TYR A 96 -10.92 -9.28 -4.63
CA TYR A 96 -10.27 -10.59 -4.43
C TYR A 96 -10.07 -10.88 -2.93
N LEU A 97 -9.60 -9.88 -2.18
CA LEU A 97 -9.38 -10.00 -0.73
C LEU A 97 -10.70 -9.99 0.08
N GLY A 98 -11.82 -9.61 -0.52
CA GLY A 98 -13.09 -9.46 0.18
C GLY A 98 -13.11 -8.30 1.18
N VAL A 99 -12.31 -7.25 0.94
CA VAL A 99 -12.22 -6.07 1.79
C VAL A 99 -12.91 -4.86 1.17
N LYS A 100 -13.34 -3.91 2.03
CA LYS A 100 -14.05 -2.71 1.57
C LYS A 100 -13.11 -1.64 1.01
N TYR A 101 -11.91 -1.52 1.56
CA TYR A 101 -10.99 -0.44 1.25
C TYR A 101 -9.58 -0.99 1.03
N LEU A 102 -8.98 -0.57 -0.06
CA LEU A 102 -7.60 -0.84 -0.40
C LEU A 102 -7.04 0.40 -1.08
N ILE A 103 -5.85 0.81 -0.66
CA ILE A 103 -5.09 1.90 -1.25
C ILE A 103 -3.70 1.41 -1.61
N THR A 104 -3.23 1.74 -2.80
CA THR A 104 -1.88 1.42 -3.24
C THR A 104 -0.85 2.40 -2.71
N VAL A 105 0.35 1.90 -2.51
CA VAL A 105 1.55 2.65 -2.13
C VAL A 105 2.76 2.15 -2.94
N ASN A 106 3.86 2.90 -2.94
CA ASN A 106 5.00 2.66 -3.81
C ASN A 106 5.93 1.50 -3.40
N SER A 107 5.67 0.84 -2.27
CA SER A 107 6.38 -0.39 -1.85
C SER A 107 5.66 -1.07 -0.68
N GLY A 108 5.99 -2.34 -0.40
CA GLY A 108 5.54 -3.03 0.82
C GLY A 108 6.06 -2.35 2.10
N SER A 109 7.28 -1.83 2.07
CA SER A 109 7.84 -1.04 3.17
C SER A 109 7.02 0.21 3.45
N SER A 110 6.59 0.90 2.41
CA SER A 110 5.67 2.05 2.53
C SER A 110 4.28 1.63 3.01
N ALA A 111 3.83 0.42 2.66
CA ALA A 111 2.56 -0.12 3.16
C ALA A 111 2.62 -0.31 4.69
N ASN A 112 3.69 -0.91 5.20
CA ASN A 112 3.93 -1.06 6.63
C ASN A 112 4.05 0.30 7.34
N LEU A 113 4.77 1.24 6.74
CA LEU A 113 4.90 2.60 7.27
C LEU A 113 3.54 3.31 7.36
N VAL A 114 2.74 3.29 6.29
CA VAL A 114 1.40 3.92 6.28
C VAL A 114 0.45 3.22 7.23
N ALA A 115 0.46 1.88 7.30
CA ALA A 115 -0.37 1.12 8.23
C ALA A 115 -0.08 1.51 9.68
N PHE A 116 1.19 1.56 10.06
CA PHE A 116 1.59 1.97 11.41
C PHE A 116 1.29 3.45 11.68
N SER A 117 1.64 4.35 10.74
CA SER A 117 1.33 5.78 10.85
C SER A 117 -0.16 6.03 11.10
N THR A 118 -1.02 5.24 10.45
CA THR A 118 -2.47 5.33 10.62
C THR A 118 -2.87 5.19 12.08
N LEU A 119 -2.24 4.27 12.81
CA LEU A 119 -2.54 4.00 14.22
C LEU A 119 -1.99 5.06 15.18
N THR A 120 -1.11 5.96 14.70
CA THR A 120 -0.58 7.09 15.51
C THR A 120 -1.43 8.36 15.40
N SER A 121 -2.45 8.35 14.54
CA SER A 121 -3.30 9.52 14.29
C SER A 121 -4.07 9.96 15.54
N SER A 122 -4.03 11.26 15.85
CA SER A 122 -4.81 11.87 16.92
C SER A 122 -6.33 11.71 16.73
N ARG A 123 -6.79 11.43 15.51
CA ARG A 123 -8.21 11.13 15.21
C ARG A 123 -8.69 9.88 15.92
N LEU A 124 -7.81 8.96 16.28
CA LEU A 124 -8.15 7.74 17.03
C LEU A 124 -8.30 7.96 18.54
N GLY A 125 -8.13 9.21 19.02
CA GLY A 125 -8.29 9.57 20.43
C GLY A 125 -7.37 8.76 21.35
N ASP A 126 -7.95 8.12 22.36
CA ASP A 126 -7.19 7.34 23.33
C ASP A 126 -6.62 6.03 22.76
N ARG A 127 -7.10 5.60 21.62
CA ARG A 127 -6.56 4.43 20.92
C ARG A 127 -5.33 4.74 20.06
N ALA A 128 -4.99 6.01 19.86
CA ALA A 128 -3.78 6.39 19.10
C ALA A 128 -2.52 5.88 19.80
N ILE A 129 -1.62 5.27 19.04
CA ILE A 129 -0.29 4.89 19.52
C ILE A 129 0.55 6.15 19.72
N LYS A 130 1.20 6.25 20.87
CA LYS A 130 2.02 7.40 21.28
C LYS A 130 3.48 6.98 21.48
N PRO A 131 4.44 7.91 21.43
CA PRO A 131 5.82 7.63 21.81
C PRO A 131 5.89 6.99 23.20
N GLY A 132 6.66 5.89 23.33
CA GLY A 132 6.78 5.09 24.54
C GLY A 132 5.72 4.01 24.73
N ASP A 133 4.68 3.95 23.89
CA ASP A 133 3.79 2.79 23.83
C ASP A 133 4.52 1.58 23.22
N GLU A 134 4.10 0.39 23.61
CA GLU A 134 4.71 -0.86 23.22
C GLU A 134 3.96 -1.54 22.08
N VAL A 135 4.70 -2.14 21.15
CA VAL A 135 4.17 -2.91 20.03
C VAL A 135 4.86 -4.27 19.97
N ILE A 136 4.08 -5.33 20.05
CA ILE A 136 4.61 -6.69 19.99
C ILE A 136 4.92 -7.07 18.54
N GLY A 137 6.09 -7.66 18.33
CA GLY A 137 6.57 -8.17 17.06
C GLY A 137 7.61 -9.25 17.24
N VAL A 138 8.30 -9.61 16.17
CA VAL A 138 9.42 -10.57 16.18
C VAL A 138 10.71 -9.90 15.72
N ALA A 139 11.85 -10.33 16.27
CA ALA A 139 13.16 -9.88 15.81
C ALA A 139 13.61 -10.62 14.54
N ALA A 140 13.19 -11.86 14.37
CA ALA A 140 13.48 -12.68 13.19
C ALA A 140 12.45 -12.40 12.08
N GLY A 141 12.58 -11.27 11.40
CA GLY A 141 11.65 -10.84 10.36
C GLY A 141 12.23 -9.75 9.48
N PHE A 142 11.44 -9.27 8.53
CA PHE A 142 11.89 -8.21 7.64
C PHE A 142 11.91 -6.85 8.39
N PRO A 143 12.96 -6.02 8.22
CA PRO A 143 13.14 -4.81 9.02
C PRO A 143 11.96 -3.83 8.96
N THR A 144 11.25 -3.75 7.82
CA THR A 144 10.17 -2.77 7.65
C THR A 144 8.87 -3.13 8.37
N THR A 145 8.76 -4.34 8.93
CA THR A 145 7.70 -4.68 9.90
C THR A 145 7.99 -4.07 11.27
N VAL A 146 9.26 -3.74 11.57
CA VAL A 146 9.69 -3.19 12.88
C VAL A 146 10.01 -1.69 12.80
N ASN A 147 10.65 -1.25 11.71
CA ASN A 147 11.16 0.13 11.58
C ASN A 147 10.11 1.23 11.89
N PRO A 148 8.85 1.14 11.44
CA PRO A 148 7.86 2.16 11.75
C PRO A 148 7.62 2.34 13.26
N ILE A 149 7.71 1.27 14.06
CA ILE A 149 7.58 1.33 15.51
C ILE A 149 8.62 2.29 16.11
N LEU A 150 9.88 2.13 15.69
CA LEU A 150 10.98 2.97 16.16
C LEU A 150 10.89 4.39 15.61
N GLN A 151 10.48 4.56 14.34
CA GLN A 151 10.34 5.88 13.70
C GLN A 151 9.34 6.79 14.42
N PHE A 152 8.29 6.21 14.99
CA PHE A 152 7.27 6.95 15.76
C PHE A 152 7.56 7.00 17.25
N GLY A 153 8.72 6.53 17.69
CA GLY A 153 9.13 6.57 19.10
C GLY A 153 8.39 5.57 19.98
N ALA A 154 7.67 4.62 19.40
CA ALA A 154 7.13 3.46 20.11
C ALA A 154 8.23 2.43 20.37
N VAL A 155 7.97 1.49 21.26
CA VAL A 155 8.93 0.49 21.74
C VAL A 155 8.57 -0.88 21.18
N PRO A 156 9.41 -1.51 20.34
CA PRO A 156 9.17 -2.88 19.92
C PRO A 156 9.42 -3.84 21.10
N VAL A 157 8.46 -4.72 21.34
CA VAL A 157 8.56 -5.82 22.30
C VAL A 157 8.69 -7.12 21.52
N PHE A 158 9.87 -7.71 21.52
CA PHE A 158 10.13 -8.89 20.73
C PHE A 158 9.73 -10.17 21.47
N VAL A 159 8.96 -10.99 20.79
CA VAL A 159 8.65 -12.37 21.17
C VAL A 159 9.40 -13.30 20.22
N ASP A 160 9.87 -14.42 20.70
CA ASP A 160 10.62 -15.38 19.90
C ASP A 160 9.74 -16.10 18.88
N VAL A 161 10.36 -16.78 17.94
CA VAL A 161 9.69 -17.54 16.89
C VAL A 161 9.70 -19.03 17.19
N ASP A 162 8.66 -19.72 16.74
CA ASP A 162 8.62 -21.17 16.68
C ASP A 162 9.49 -21.66 15.51
N LEU A 163 10.43 -22.57 15.77
CA LEU A 163 11.39 -23.05 14.76
C LEU A 163 10.75 -23.87 13.66
N ALA A 164 9.60 -24.50 13.91
CA ALA A 164 8.92 -25.33 12.92
C ALA A 164 8.14 -24.48 11.90
N THR A 165 7.58 -23.36 12.35
CA THR A 165 6.71 -22.50 11.54
C THR A 165 7.40 -21.22 11.07
N HIS A 166 8.51 -20.83 11.71
CA HIS A 166 9.18 -19.52 11.55
C HIS A 166 8.29 -18.32 11.87
N ASN A 167 7.13 -18.53 12.47
CA ASN A 167 6.23 -17.50 12.95
C ASN A 167 6.45 -17.24 14.44
N ILE A 168 5.86 -16.14 14.95
CA ILE A 168 5.85 -15.85 16.38
C ILE A 168 5.36 -17.05 17.19
N ASP A 169 6.03 -17.36 18.29
CA ASP A 169 5.48 -18.31 19.27
C ASP A 169 4.28 -17.69 19.99
N ALA A 170 3.10 -18.02 19.51
CA ALA A 170 1.86 -17.43 20.00
C ALA A 170 1.61 -17.72 21.48
N SER A 171 2.23 -18.78 22.06
CA SER A 171 2.10 -19.11 23.48
C SER A 171 2.79 -18.12 24.42
N LEU A 172 3.77 -17.37 23.88
CA LEU A 172 4.56 -16.40 24.65
C LEU A 172 3.98 -14.97 24.56
N ILE A 173 3.04 -14.70 23.66
CA ILE A 173 2.53 -13.34 23.40
C ILE A 173 1.86 -12.76 24.65
N GLU A 174 1.00 -13.52 25.34
CA GLU A 174 0.23 -12.99 26.47
C GLU A 174 1.14 -12.54 27.62
N ALA A 175 2.24 -13.23 27.86
CA ALA A 175 3.23 -12.86 28.89
C ALA A 175 3.98 -11.56 28.53
N ALA A 176 4.04 -11.20 27.25
CA ALA A 176 4.67 -9.97 26.78
C ALA A 176 3.73 -8.75 26.77
N ILE A 177 2.42 -8.95 27.03
CA ILE A 177 1.45 -7.85 27.09
C ILE A 177 1.56 -7.11 28.41
N GLY A 178 1.88 -5.81 28.36
CA GLY A 178 1.96 -4.93 29.50
C GLY A 178 0.95 -3.76 29.41
N PRO A 179 0.93 -2.88 30.41
CA PRO A 179 0.00 -1.73 30.43
C PRO A 179 0.25 -0.70 29.34
N LYS A 180 1.43 -0.72 28.72
CA LYS A 180 1.81 0.14 27.58
C LYS A 180 1.59 -0.49 26.23
N THR A 181 1.27 -1.78 26.16
CA THR A 181 1.06 -2.47 24.89
C THR A 181 -0.20 -1.94 24.20
N ARG A 182 -0.06 -1.56 22.91
CA ARG A 182 -1.14 -0.98 22.09
C ARG A 182 -1.42 -1.73 20.83
N ALA A 183 -0.44 -2.47 20.30
CA ALA A 183 -0.60 -3.19 19.04
C ALA A 183 0.25 -4.45 19.00
N ILE A 184 -0.15 -5.33 18.09
CA ILE A 184 0.64 -6.44 17.58
C ILE A 184 0.84 -6.20 16.09
N MET A 185 2.09 -6.26 15.60
CA MET A 185 2.43 -6.12 14.18
C MET A 185 3.30 -7.29 13.75
N LEU A 186 2.76 -8.16 12.92
CA LEU A 186 3.38 -9.44 12.57
C LEU A 186 3.29 -9.69 11.06
N ALA A 187 4.34 -10.31 10.52
CA ALA A 187 4.31 -10.87 9.18
C ALA A 187 3.87 -12.35 9.23
N HIS A 188 3.18 -12.78 8.18
CA HIS A 188 2.96 -14.19 7.89
C HIS A 188 4.22 -14.73 7.22
N SER A 189 5.13 -15.29 8.00
CA SER A 189 6.47 -15.64 7.58
C SER A 189 6.48 -16.63 6.42
N LEU A 190 7.15 -16.26 5.32
CA LEU A 190 7.27 -17.09 4.11
C LEU A 190 5.91 -17.55 3.53
N GLY A 191 4.86 -16.77 3.75
CA GLY A 191 3.52 -17.11 3.33
C GLY A 191 2.75 -18.08 4.24
N ASN A 192 3.36 -18.50 5.35
CA ASN A 192 2.74 -19.38 6.34
C ASN A 192 2.00 -18.54 7.40
N PRO A 193 0.68 -18.67 7.57
CA PRO A 193 -0.04 -17.89 8.57
C PRO A 193 0.43 -18.19 10.00
N PHE A 194 0.63 -17.13 10.81
CA PHE A 194 0.78 -17.31 12.24
C PHE A 194 -0.55 -17.71 12.90
N ASN A 195 -0.51 -18.15 14.15
CA ASN A 195 -1.72 -18.58 14.87
C ASN A 195 -2.69 -17.41 15.09
N LEU A 196 -3.60 -17.24 14.12
CA LEU A 196 -4.57 -16.13 14.11
C LEU A 196 -5.64 -16.27 15.19
N ASP A 197 -5.99 -17.50 15.62
CA ASP A 197 -6.96 -17.71 16.70
C ASP A 197 -6.45 -17.10 18.00
N VAL A 198 -5.22 -17.42 18.37
CA VAL A 198 -4.60 -16.90 19.59
C VAL A 198 -4.38 -15.39 19.50
N VAL A 199 -3.78 -14.91 18.39
CA VAL A 199 -3.44 -13.49 18.22
C VAL A 199 -4.69 -12.62 18.22
N THR A 200 -5.73 -12.99 17.47
CA THR A 200 -6.98 -12.20 17.45
C THR A 200 -7.73 -12.23 18.76
N ALA A 201 -7.73 -13.37 19.48
CA ALA A 201 -8.32 -13.48 20.81
C ALA A 201 -7.60 -12.55 21.80
N LEU A 202 -6.26 -12.51 21.80
CA LEU A 202 -5.47 -11.61 22.64
C LEU A 202 -5.70 -10.14 22.28
N CYS A 203 -5.71 -9.79 20.99
CA CYS A 203 -6.03 -8.42 20.55
C CYS A 203 -7.40 -7.97 21.04
N LYS A 204 -8.42 -8.84 20.96
CA LYS A 204 -9.76 -8.55 21.48
C LYS A 204 -9.77 -8.41 22.99
N LYS A 205 -9.12 -9.33 23.73
CA LYS A 205 -9.06 -9.36 25.19
C LYS A 205 -8.42 -8.10 25.77
N HIS A 206 -7.34 -7.64 25.13
CA HIS A 206 -6.53 -6.52 25.61
C HIS A 206 -6.75 -5.21 24.82
N SER A 207 -7.74 -5.17 23.92
CA SER A 207 -8.06 -4.01 23.08
C SER A 207 -6.86 -3.51 22.26
N LEU A 208 -6.04 -4.42 21.74
CA LEU A 208 -4.86 -4.13 20.93
C LEU A 208 -5.24 -4.00 19.44
N TRP A 209 -4.52 -3.16 18.71
CA TRP A 209 -4.54 -3.14 17.27
C TRP A 209 -3.77 -4.35 16.70
N LEU A 210 -4.23 -4.87 15.57
CA LEU A 210 -3.51 -5.90 14.81
C LEU A 210 -3.20 -5.42 13.39
N ILE A 211 -1.91 -5.34 13.06
CA ILE A 211 -1.43 -5.17 11.69
C ILE A 211 -0.91 -6.52 11.20
N GLU A 212 -1.46 -7.00 10.09
CA GLU A 212 -1.02 -8.21 9.41
C GLU A 212 -0.15 -7.82 8.20
N ASP A 213 1.15 -8.09 8.26
CA ASP A 213 2.04 -7.94 7.12
C ASP A 213 1.95 -9.19 6.24
N CYS A 214 1.28 -9.05 5.10
CA CYS A 214 1.02 -10.13 4.15
C CYS A 214 1.92 -10.03 2.90
N CYS A 215 3.07 -9.36 2.97
CA CYS A 215 3.96 -9.19 1.82
C CYS A 215 4.34 -10.54 1.18
N ASP A 216 4.54 -11.57 1.99
CA ASP A 216 4.86 -12.93 1.54
C ASP A 216 3.62 -13.86 1.46
N ALA A 217 2.42 -13.37 1.75
CA ALA A 217 1.26 -14.23 2.04
C ALA A 217 0.00 -13.90 1.22
N LEU A 218 0.12 -13.19 0.09
CA LEU A 218 -1.05 -12.91 -0.75
C LEU A 218 -1.67 -14.22 -1.25
N GLY A 219 -2.94 -14.45 -0.90
CA GLY A 219 -3.67 -15.66 -1.26
C GLY A 219 -3.58 -16.79 -0.24
N ALA A 220 -2.71 -16.69 0.78
CA ALA A 220 -2.71 -17.62 1.89
C ALA A 220 -4.02 -17.51 2.69
N THR A 221 -4.47 -18.65 3.24
CA THR A 221 -5.71 -18.74 4.01
C THR A 221 -5.47 -19.36 5.37
N TYR A 222 -6.24 -18.91 6.35
CA TYR A 222 -6.34 -19.52 7.67
C TYR A 222 -7.82 -19.87 7.88
N ASP A 223 -8.14 -21.12 8.11
CA ASP A 223 -9.51 -21.65 8.19
C ASP A 223 -10.42 -21.19 7.05
N GLY A 224 -9.89 -21.19 5.81
CA GLY A 224 -10.62 -20.83 4.59
C GLY A 224 -10.83 -19.34 4.37
N LYS A 225 -10.33 -18.47 5.27
CA LYS A 225 -10.38 -17.01 5.14
C LYS A 225 -9.01 -16.46 4.80
N LEU A 226 -8.93 -15.53 3.84
CA LEU A 226 -7.68 -14.90 3.42
C LEU A 226 -7.01 -14.15 4.59
N VAL A 227 -5.70 -14.36 4.76
CA VAL A 227 -4.90 -13.62 5.75
C VAL A 227 -4.85 -12.13 5.39
N GLY A 228 -4.55 -11.28 6.39
CA GLY A 228 -4.64 -9.82 6.25
C GLY A 228 -6.04 -9.27 6.49
N THR A 229 -7.05 -10.16 6.64
CA THR A 229 -8.45 -9.77 6.86
C THR A 229 -8.96 -10.08 8.27
N PHE A 230 -8.10 -10.56 9.14
CA PHE A 230 -8.42 -10.89 10.53
C PHE A 230 -8.20 -9.70 11.46
N GLY A 231 -7.16 -8.91 11.20
CA GLY A 231 -6.80 -7.73 11.97
C GLY A 231 -7.50 -6.45 11.51
N ASP A 232 -6.96 -5.34 11.99
CA ASP A 232 -7.48 -4.00 11.69
C ASP A 232 -6.98 -3.46 10.35
N ILE A 233 -5.70 -3.75 10.03
CA ILE A 233 -5.04 -3.31 8.79
C ILE A 233 -4.18 -4.46 8.27
N GLY A 234 -4.29 -4.73 6.97
CA GLY A 234 -3.39 -5.61 6.25
C GLY A 234 -2.49 -4.83 5.28
N THR A 235 -1.29 -5.36 5.02
CA THR A 235 -0.33 -4.79 4.07
C THR A 235 0.11 -5.81 3.04
N LEU A 236 0.49 -5.34 1.85
CA LEU A 236 1.01 -6.16 0.75
C LEU A 236 2.21 -5.49 0.10
N SER A 237 3.04 -6.31 -0.52
CA SER A 237 4.12 -5.87 -1.41
C SER A 237 3.97 -6.48 -2.80
N PHE A 238 4.34 -5.70 -3.80
CA PHE A 238 4.36 -6.10 -5.21
C PHE A 238 5.77 -6.00 -5.81
N TYR A 239 6.78 -6.07 -4.96
CA TYR A 239 8.18 -6.23 -5.37
C TYR A 239 8.32 -7.51 -6.22
N PRO A 240 9.26 -7.59 -7.18
CA PRO A 240 9.34 -8.70 -8.13
C PRO A 240 9.44 -10.10 -7.53
N ALA A 241 9.93 -10.22 -6.30
CA ALA A 241 10.01 -11.50 -5.60
C ALA A 241 8.67 -11.99 -5.03
N HIS A 242 7.68 -11.12 -4.91
CA HIS A 242 6.37 -11.45 -4.34
C HIS A 242 5.36 -11.96 -5.39
N HIS A 243 4.13 -12.26 -4.96
CA HIS A 243 3.10 -12.94 -5.76
C HIS A 243 2.60 -12.14 -6.97
N ILE A 244 2.61 -10.80 -6.89
CA ILE A 244 2.28 -9.90 -8.00
C ILE A 244 3.52 -9.06 -8.32
N THR A 245 3.93 -9.07 -9.59
CA THR A 245 5.04 -8.25 -10.07
C THR A 245 4.51 -6.88 -10.52
N MET A 246 4.89 -5.83 -9.80
CA MET A 246 4.60 -4.44 -10.18
C MET A 246 5.89 -3.65 -10.50
N GLY A 247 7.05 -4.23 -10.19
CA GLY A 247 8.35 -3.58 -10.16
C GLY A 247 8.61 -3.03 -8.76
N GLU A 248 8.01 -1.94 -8.40
CA GLU A 248 7.86 -1.46 -7.03
C GLU A 248 6.39 -1.16 -6.78
N GLY A 249 5.90 -1.50 -5.60
CA GLY A 249 4.52 -1.28 -5.21
C GLY A 249 4.14 -2.00 -3.93
N GLY A 250 3.04 -1.59 -3.36
CA GLY A 250 2.42 -2.20 -2.18
C GLY A 250 0.98 -1.76 -2.03
N ALA A 251 0.31 -2.27 -1.01
CA ALA A 251 -1.04 -1.84 -0.67
C ALA A 251 -1.27 -1.90 0.84
N VAL A 252 -2.14 -1.02 1.30
CA VAL A 252 -2.74 -1.04 2.64
C VAL A 252 -4.23 -1.28 2.48
N PHE A 253 -4.79 -2.19 3.26
CA PHE A 253 -6.21 -2.50 3.17
C PHE A 253 -6.85 -2.71 4.53
N THR A 254 -8.14 -2.38 4.62
CA THR A 254 -8.92 -2.45 5.86
C THR A 254 -10.42 -2.49 5.56
N ASN A 255 -11.22 -2.92 6.53
CA ASN A 255 -12.67 -2.79 6.48
C ASN A 255 -13.20 -1.56 7.24
N ASN A 256 -12.32 -0.83 7.92
CA ASN A 256 -12.66 0.35 8.71
C ASN A 256 -12.53 1.63 7.86
N PRO A 257 -13.63 2.37 7.62
CA PRO A 257 -13.60 3.59 6.81
C PRO A 257 -12.74 4.71 7.41
N GLU A 258 -12.64 4.79 8.74
CA GLU A 258 -11.82 5.81 9.40
C GLU A 258 -10.33 5.52 9.21
N LEU A 259 -9.89 4.26 9.40
CA LEU A 259 -8.50 3.86 9.16
C LEU A 259 -8.11 4.11 7.69
N LYS A 260 -9.04 3.84 6.75
CA LYS A 260 -8.81 4.14 5.32
C LYS A 260 -8.56 5.62 5.06
N LEU A 261 -9.38 6.52 5.62
CA LEU A 261 -9.21 7.96 5.42
C LEU A 261 -7.91 8.47 6.04
N ILE A 262 -7.54 7.95 7.21
CA ILE A 262 -6.27 8.30 7.87
C ILE A 262 -5.09 7.79 7.04
N ALA A 263 -5.14 6.54 6.55
CA ALA A 263 -4.10 5.97 5.70
C ALA A 263 -3.89 6.76 4.39
N GLU A 264 -4.98 7.19 3.75
CA GLU A 264 -4.91 8.08 2.58
C GLU A 264 -4.25 9.41 2.92
N SER A 265 -4.61 9.99 4.05
CA SER A 265 -3.99 11.24 4.50
C SER A 265 -2.48 11.09 4.65
N PHE A 266 -2.01 10.06 5.34
CA PHE A 266 -0.57 9.78 5.49
C PHE A 266 0.12 9.50 4.15
N ARG A 267 -0.51 8.74 3.25
CA ARG A 267 0.01 8.48 1.90
C ARG A 267 0.14 9.77 1.08
N ASP A 268 -0.78 10.71 1.27
CA ASP A 268 -0.97 11.90 0.44
C ASP A 268 -0.64 13.19 1.22
N TRP A 269 0.61 13.33 1.68
CA TRP A 269 1.20 14.49 2.38
C TRP A 269 0.60 14.84 3.74
N GLY A 270 -0.27 14.04 4.32
CA GLY A 270 -1.01 14.37 5.55
C GLY A 270 -2.25 15.23 5.31
N ARG A 271 -2.72 15.28 4.08
CA ARG A 271 -3.82 16.12 3.61
C ARG A 271 -5.18 15.63 4.11
N ASP A 272 -6.10 16.54 4.40
CA ASP A 272 -7.50 16.20 4.73
C ASP A 272 -8.38 15.99 3.48
N CYS A 273 -7.88 16.33 2.30
CA CYS A 273 -8.58 16.12 1.04
C CYS A 273 -8.40 14.70 0.52
N TYR A 274 -9.52 14.04 0.21
CA TYR A 274 -9.59 12.69 -0.38
C TYR A 274 -10.08 12.68 -1.84
N CYS A 275 -10.06 13.83 -2.52
CA CYS A 275 -10.35 13.87 -3.96
C CYS A 275 -9.27 13.16 -4.75
N ALA A 276 -9.66 12.34 -5.72
CA ALA A 276 -8.74 11.66 -6.61
C ALA A 276 -7.82 12.64 -7.36
N PRO A 277 -6.59 12.26 -7.72
CA PRO A 277 -5.69 13.08 -8.53
C PRO A 277 -6.38 13.62 -9.79
N GLY A 278 -6.17 14.89 -10.09
CA GLY A 278 -6.82 15.57 -11.22
C GLY A 278 -8.30 15.90 -11.04
N LYS A 279 -8.90 15.56 -9.90
CA LYS A 279 -10.29 15.90 -9.57
C LYS A 279 -10.32 16.95 -8.48
N ASP A 280 -11.17 17.96 -8.66
CA ASP A 280 -11.39 18.99 -7.66
C ASP A 280 -12.82 18.97 -7.14
N ASN A 281 -12.98 19.24 -5.85
CA ASN A 281 -14.27 19.41 -5.18
C ASN A 281 -15.29 18.28 -5.41
N THR A 282 -14.83 17.05 -5.64
CA THR A 282 -15.73 15.89 -5.83
C THR A 282 -16.52 15.55 -4.57
N CYS A 283 -16.05 16.01 -3.40
CA CYS A 283 -16.80 15.92 -2.14
C CYS A 283 -17.91 16.97 -2.02
N ASN A 284 -17.96 18.00 -2.88
CA ASN A 284 -18.82 19.18 -2.79
C ASN A 284 -18.76 19.91 -1.43
N LYS A 285 -17.63 19.80 -0.72
CA LYS A 285 -17.43 20.30 0.64
C LYS A 285 -16.10 21.03 0.83
N ARG A 286 -15.46 21.46 -0.27
CA ARG A 286 -14.10 22.01 -0.24
C ARG A 286 -13.92 23.16 0.75
N PHE A 287 -14.94 23.99 0.91
CA PHE A 287 -14.91 25.19 1.76
C PHE A 287 -15.93 25.15 2.91
N CYS A 288 -16.46 23.96 3.24
CA CYS A 288 -17.53 23.82 4.23
C CYS A 288 -17.07 23.18 5.56
N TRP A 289 -15.77 22.94 5.73
CA TRP A 289 -15.27 22.31 6.93
C TRP A 289 -14.77 23.34 7.93
N LYS A 290 -15.03 23.09 9.22
CA LYS A 290 -14.38 23.79 10.33
C LYS A 290 -13.18 22.97 10.77
N LEU A 291 -12.00 23.52 10.62
CA LEU A 291 -10.71 22.86 10.87
C LEU A 291 -9.99 23.59 12.01
N GLY A 292 -10.21 23.15 13.25
CA GLY A 292 -9.66 23.76 14.45
C GLY A 292 -10.02 25.25 14.53
N GLU A 293 -9.03 26.11 14.71
CA GLU A 293 -9.19 27.57 14.79
C GLU A 293 -9.08 28.31 13.45
N LEU A 294 -8.90 27.55 12.33
CA LEU A 294 -8.86 28.17 11.01
C LEU A 294 -10.19 28.89 10.70
N PRO A 295 -10.15 29.97 9.89
CA PRO A 295 -11.35 30.68 9.47
C PRO A 295 -12.39 29.73 8.85
N GLU A 296 -13.67 30.04 9.04
CA GLU A 296 -14.74 29.34 8.34
C GLU A 296 -14.58 29.51 6.83
N GLY A 297 -14.84 28.43 6.07
CA GLY A 297 -14.62 28.41 4.63
C GLY A 297 -13.17 28.25 4.19
N TYR A 298 -12.25 27.88 5.11
CA TYR A 298 -10.88 27.58 4.73
C TYR A 298 -10.82 26.35 3.81
N ASP A 299 -9.89 26.38 2.85
CA ASP A 299 -9.77 25.31 1.86
C ASP A 299 -9.17 24.03 2.48
N HIS A 300 -10.00 23.01 2.74
CA HIS A 300 -9.54 21.75 3.33
C HIS A 300 -8.55 20.99 2.45
N LYS A 301 -8.49 21.27 1.15
CA LYS A 301 -7.53 20.64 0.25
C LYS A 301 -6.07 20.97 0.61
N TYR A 302 -5.85 22.12 1.24
CA TYR A 302 -4.53 22.59 1.66
C TYR A 302 -4.39 22.60 3.18
N THR A 303 -5.21 21.85 3.88
CA THR A 303 -5.08 21.59 5.31
C THR A 303 -4.45 20.22 5.53
N TYR A 304 -3.50 20.15 6.46
CA TYR A 304 -2.71 18.96 6.73
C TYR A 304 -2.85 18.59 8.20
N SER A 305 -3.59 17.52 8.49
CA SER A 305 -3.82 17.04 9.86
C SER A 305 -2.74 16.08 10.33
N HIS A 306 -1.92 15.57 9.41
CA HIS A 306 -0.86 14.64 9.71
C HIS A 306 0.46 15.08 9.09
N LEU A 307 1.57 14.64 9.67
CA LEU A 307 2.89 14.68 9.04
C LEU A 307 3.01 13.49 8.09
N GLY A 308 2.45 13.67 6.88
CA GLY A 308 2.35 12.59 5.90
C GLY A 308 3.45 12.59 4.84
N TYR A 309 3.32 11.69 3.89
CA TYR A 309 4.31 11.37 2.86
C TYR A 309 3.73 11.54 1.46
N ASN A 310 4.54 11.41 0.43
CA ASN A 310 4.08 11.15 -0.92
C ASN A 310 4.49 9.75 -1.34
N LEU A 311 3.62 8.77 -1.10
CA LEU A 311 3.89 7.35 -1.31
C LEU A 311 3.01 6.71 -2.38
N LYS A 312 2.38 7.53 -3.23
CA LYS A 312 1.57 7.04 -4.35
C LYS A 312 2.41 6.30 -5.39
N ILE A 313 1.79 5.35 -6.07
CA ILE A 313 2.35 4.75 -7.29
C ILE A 313 1.98 5.56 -8.52
N SER A 314 2.67 5.30 -9.61
CA SER A 314 2.29 5.74 -10.96
C SER A 314 1.30 4.76 -11.59
N ASP A 315 0.55 5.24 -12.58
CA ASP A 315 -0.38 4.38 -13.34
C ASP A 315 0.34 3.29 -14.15
N MET A 316 1.59 3.55 -14.54
CA MET A 316 2.44 2.54 -15.21
C MET A 316 2.75 1.34 -14.31
N GLN A 317 3.01 1.58 -13.01
CA GLN A 317 3.20 0.49 -12.03
C GLN A 317 1.92 -0.32 -11.85
N ALA A 318 0.78 0.36 -11.67
CA ALA A 318 -0.52 -0.30 -11.56
C ALA A 318 -0.89 -1.10 -12.82
N ALA A 319 -0.54 -0.58 -14.00
CA ALA A 319 -0.77 -1.26 -15.27
C ALA A 319 0.01 -2.57 -15.38
N CYS A 320 1.26 -2.61 -14.89
CA CYS A 320 2.07 -3.84 -14.84
C CYS A 320 1.36 -4.95 -14.05
N ALA A 321 0.76 -4.61 -12.92
CA ALA A 321 0.12 -5.59 -12.01
C ALA A 321 -1.33 -5.95 -12.38
N ARG A 322 -1.89 -5.39 -13.46
CA ARG A 322 -3.31 -5.50 -13.81
C ARG A 322 -3.69 -6.81 -14.52
N ARG A 323 -2.82 -7.75 -14.65
CA ARG A 323 -3.07 -9.02 -15.36
C ARG A 323 -4.35 -9.76 -14.96
#